data_fcb311dfac0fced0ef5879f3f1c2a26b
#
_entry.id   fcb311dfac0fced0ef5879f3f1c2a26b
#
_cell.length_a   1.000
_cell.length_b   1.000
_cell.length_c   1.000
_cell.angle_alpha   90.00
_cell.angle_beta   90.00
_cell.angle_gamma   90.00
#
_symmetry.space_group_name_H-M   'P 1'
#
loop_
_entity.id
_entity.type
_entity.pdbx_description
1 polymer ?
#
loop_
_entity_poly.entity_id
_entity_poly.type
_entity_poly.pdbx_seq_one_letter_code
_entity_poly.pdbx_strand_id
1 'polypeptide(L)'
;MEYGAQWVLKVAMRFQTNCNFVVIYMKAIVMKQYIFEPLSLVCKTVFMFMVMVVTGCGQGLPATVAVTGEVTYKGAPVEGANVVFGRGSRSVQLGEIAISKTDSNGRFEMISHFGGQASKPGVIPGEYRVTVSKYMPPSNMTMAQYEKLASAAKKAGETGEMVPIDKQPPPLVDMFPPHYAVSEKSNLKANVTPAGPNNFKFALD
;
A
#
# COMPACT_ATOMS: atom_id res chain seq x y z
N MET A 1 -26.84 -45.87 4.70
CA MET A 1 -27.03 -44.43 4.43
C MET A 1 -25.85 -43.58 4.89
N GLU A 2 -24.60 -44.08 4.84
CA GLU A 2 -23.39 -43.38 5.37
C GLU A 2 -22.40 -42.93 4.31
N TYR A 3 -22.67 -43.13 3.04
CA TYR A 3 -21.72 -42.78 1.96
C TYR A 3 -21.82 -41.32 1.45
N GLY A 4 -22.79 -40.54 1.90
CA GLY A 4 -23.01 -39.17 1.43
C GLY A 4 -22.14 -38.09 2.11
N ALA A 5 -21.76 -38.33 3.37
CA ALA A 5 -21.08 -37.28 4.17
C ALA A 5 -19.57 -37.15 3.90
N GLN A 6 -18.89 -38.22 3.50
CA GLN A 6 -17.44 -38.18 3.23
C GLN A 6 -17.07 -37.45 1.92
N TRP A 7 -17.99 -37.38 0.96
CA TRP A 7 -17.73 -36.65 -0.30
C TRP A 7 -17.78 -35.14 -0.14
N VAL A 8 -18.63 -34.64 0.73
CA VAL A 8 -18.77 -33.20 0.98
C VAL A 8 -17.53 -32.61 1.65
N LEU A 9 -16.90 -33.35 2.56
CA LEU A 9 -15.69 -32.86 3.26
C LEU A 9 -14.42 -32.85 2.38
N LYS A 10 -14.30 -33.77 1.41
CA LYS A 10 -13.15 -33.79 0.48
C LYS A 10 -13.20 -32.68 -0.57
N VAL A 11 -14.38 -32.16 -0.87
CA VAL A 11 -14.55 -31.06 -1.84
C VAL A 11 -14.28 -29.71 -1.20
N ALA A 12 -14.54 -29.55 0.10
CA ALA A 12 -14.31 -28.29 0.82
C ALA A 12 -12.83 -27.92 1.01
N MET A 13 -11.90 -28.87 0.97
CA MET A 13 -10.46 -28.60 1.17
C MET A 13 -9.67 -28.22 -0.11
N ARG A 14 -10.32 -28.10 -1.26
CA ARG A 14 -9.65 -27.75 -2.53
C ARG A 14 -10.11 -26.41 -3.13
N PHE A 15 -10.70 -25.56 -2.32
CA PHE A 15 -11.25 -24.27 -2.74
C PHE A 15 -10.31 -23.12 -2.43
N GLN A 16 -9.26 -22.97 -3.23
CA GLN A 16 -8.47 -21.75 -3.19
C GLN A 16 -7.89 -21.37 -4.57
N THR A 17 -8.65 -21.50 -5.66
CA THR A 17 -8.32 -20.79 -6.91
C THR A 17 -9.46 -20.96 -7.94
N ASN A 18 -10.04 -19.85 -8.37
CA ASN A 18 -10.89 -19.59 -9.56
C ASN A 18 -12.39 -19.44 -9.36
N CYS A 19 -12.85 -18.17 -9.45
CA CYS A 19 -14.26 -17.77 -9.52
C CYS A 19 -15.09 -18.51 -10.60
N ASN A 20 -14.47 -19.03 -11.66
CA ASN A 20 -15.15 -19.77 -12.73
C ASN A 20 -15.65 -21.17 -12.33
N PHE A 21 -15.04 -21.79 -11.31
CA PHE A 21 -15.42 -23.12 -10.87
C PHE A 21 -16.72 -23.11 -10.05
N VAL A 22 -16.98 -22.01 -9.34
CA VAL A 22 -18.21 -21.83 -8.52
C VAL A 22 -19.46 -21.76 -9.39
N VAL A 23 -19.38 -21.11 -10.56
CA VAL A 23 -20.52 -20.95 -11.48
C VAL A 23 -20.92 -22.28 -12.12
N ILE A 24 -19.97 -23.18 -12.43
CA ILE A 24 -20.25 -24.49 -13.01
C ILE A 24 -20.90 -25.42 -11.99
N TYR A 25 -20.44 -25.38 -10.72
CA TYR A 25 -21.02 -26.19 -9.66
C TYR A 25 -22.43 -25.72 -9.26
N MET A 26 -22.69 -24.41 -9.29
CA MET A 26 -24.02 -23.85 -9.03
C MET A 26 -25.05 -24.32 -10.07
N LYS A 27 -24.67 -24.40 -11.37
CA LYS A 27 -25.55 -24.95 -12.42
C LYS A 27 -25.85 -26.43 -12.20
N ALA A 28 -24.89 -27.23 -11.74
CA ALA A 28 -25.09 -28.65 -11.47
C ALA A 28 -25.98 -28.91 -10.25
N ILE A 29 -25.90 -28.09 -9.20
CA ILE A 29 -26.73 -28.20 -8.00
C ILE A 29 -28.17 -27.77 -8.28
N VAL A 30 -28.37 -26.70 -9.06
CA VAL A 30 -29.72 -26.23 -9.42
C VAL A 30 -30.45 -27.25 -10.31
N MET A 31 -29.77 -27.93 -11.26
CA MET A 31 -30.37 -28.97 -12.08
C MET A 31 -30.76 -30.22 -11.26
N LYS A 32 -30.01 -30.58 -10.23
CA LYS A 32 -30.31 -31.75 -9.39
C LYS A 32 -31.45 -31.50 -8.42
N GLN A 33 -31.76 -30.25 -8.08
CA GLN A 33 -32.87 -29.88 -7.17
C GLN A 33 -34.24 -29.87 -7.84
N TYR A 34 -34.31 -29.87 -9.17
CA TYR A 34 -35.61 -29.93 -9.88
C TYR A 34 -36.23 -31.33 -9.94
N ILE A 35 -35.49 -32.37 -9.53
CA ILE A 35 -35.92 -33.79 -9.65
C ILE A 35 -36.33 -34.40 -8.30
N PHE A 36 -36.08 -33.73 -7.16
CA PHE A 36 -36.41 -34.28 -5.82
C PHE A 36 -37.46 -33.42 -5.09
N GLU A 37 -38.61 -34.01 -4.89
CA GLU A 37 -39.84 -33.68 -4.17
C GLU A 37 -39.72 -32.81 -2.88
N PRO A 38 -40.86 -32.30 -2.33
CA PRO A 38 -40.99 -30.95 -1.78
C PRO A 38 -40.39 -30.81 -0.39
N LEU A 39 -39.17 -30.33 -0.35
CA LEU A 39 -38.60 -29.84 0.89
C LEU A 39 -39.26 -28.49 1.23
N SER A 40 -39.79 -28.39 2.46
CA SER A 40 -40.51 -27.23 3.00
C SER A 40 -40.01 -25.88 2.48
N LEU A 41 -40.92 -25.01 2.10
CA LEU A 41 -40.63 -23.64 1.59
C LEU A 41 -39.60 -22.87 2.44
N VAL A 42 -39.62 -23.13 3.75
CA VAL A 42 -38.71 -22.55 4.75
C VAL A 42 -37.26 -23.01 4.52
N CYS A 43 -37.01 -24.25 4.13
CA CYS A 43 -35.66 -24.77 3.89
C CYS A 43 -35.07 -24.21 2.60
N LYS A 44 -35.90 -23.93 1.57
CA LYS A 44 -35.50 -23.31 0.31
C LYS A 44 -35.14 -21.83 0.50
N THR A 45 -35.89 -21.09 1.32
CA THR A 45 -35.63 -19.70 1.62
C THR A 45 -34.35 -19.52 2.47
N VAL A 46 -34.14 -20.38 3.47
CA VAL A 46 -32.92 -20.37 4.31
C VAL A 46 -31.69 -20.71 3.48
N PHE A 47 -31.78 -21.69 2.56
CA PHE A 47 -30.66 -22.04 1.67
C PHE A 47 -30.34 -20.91 0.66
N MET A 48 -31.37 -20.24 0.12
CA MET A 48 -31.18 -19.09 -0.76
C MET A 48 -30.58 -17.89 -0.05
N PHE A 49 -30.92 -17.67 1.23
CA PHE A 49 -30.34 -16.63 2.07
C PHE A 49 -28.89 -16.96 2.44
N MET A 50 -28.57 -18.23 2.71
CA MET A 50 -27.21 -18.68 3.03
C MET A 50 -26.25 -18.56 1.84
N VAL A 51 -26.74 -18.74 0.61
CA VAL A 51 -25.92 -18.56 -0.62
C VAL A 51 -25.63 -17.08 -0.90
N MET A 52 -26.52 -16.14 -0.53
CA MET A 52 -26.26 -14.70 -0.68
C MET A 52 -25.17 -14.16 0.25
N VAL A 53 -24.90 -14.79 1.37
CA VAL A 53 -23.89 -14.33 2.34
C VAL A 53 -22.46 -14.68 1.91
N VAL A 54 -22.29 -15.65 0.99
CA VAL A 54 -20.95 -16.15 0.59
C VAL A 54 -20.35 -15.40 -0.61
N THR A 55 -21.11 -14.51 -1.28
CA THR A 55 -20.60 -13.70 -2.40
C THR A 55 -19.97 -12.37 -1.97
N GLY A 56 -19.38 -12.31 -0.78
CA GLY A 56 -18.45 -11.25 -0.42
C GLY A 56 -17.19 -11.38 -1.25
N CYS A 57 -17.17 -10.82 -2.47
CA CYS A 57 -15.93 -10.58 -3.21
C CYS A 57 -15.07 -9.65 -2.35
N GLY A 58 -14.13 -10.21 -1.60
CA GLY A 58 -13.03 -9.45 -1.06
C GLY A 58 -12.30 -8.81 -2.25
N GLN A 59 -12.42 -7.51 -2.41
CA GLN A 59 -11.65 -6.78 -3.42
C GLN A 59 -10.18 -6.96 -3.06
N GLY A 60 -9.48 -7.83 -3.80
CA GLY A 60 -8.04 -7.99 -3.67
C GLY A 60 -7.33 -6.66 -3.94
N LEU A 61 -6.15 -6.46 -3.33
CA LEU A 61 -5.34 -5.27 -3.58
C LEU A 61 -5.05 -5.13 -5.09
N PRO A 62 -5.03 -3.90 -5.62
CA PRO A 62 -4.73 -3.65 -7.03
C PRO A 62 -3.42 -4.30 -7.49
N ALA A 63 -3.32 -4.61 -8.78
CA ALA A 63 -2.09 -5.12 -9.37
C ALA A 63 -1.02 -4.01 -9.38
N THR A 64 0.19 -4.33 -8.89
CA THR A 64 1.35 -3.43 -8.89
C THR A 64 2.44 -3.99 -9.79
N VAL A 65 3.28 -3.12 -10.35
CA VAL A 65 4.48 -3.48 -11.11
C VAL A 65 5.71 -2.94 -10.39
N ALA A 66 6.83 -3.66 -10.49
CA ALA A 66 8.07 -3.24 -9.86
C ALA A 66 8.53 -1.89 -10.44
N VAL A 67 8.90 -0.98 -9.55
CA VAL A 67 9.43 0.35 -9.88
C VAL A 67 10.66 0.59 -9.04
N THR A 68 11.76 0.88 -9.72
CA THR A 68 13.06 1.20 -9.11
C THR A 68 13.57 2.53 -9.64
N GLY A 69 14.58 3.08 -9.01
CA GLY A 69 15.23 4.26 -9.54
C GLY A 69 16.40 4.74 -8.71
N GLU A 70 16.88 5.92 -9.05
CA GLU A 70 18.03 6.57 -8.43
C GLU A 70 17.75 8.07 -8.25
N VAL A 71 18.17 8.61 -7.10
CA VAL A 71 18.11 10.03 -6.79
C VAL A 71 19.53 10.57 -6.64
N THR A 72 19.85 11.62 -7.39
CA THR A 72 21.11 12.36 -7.25
C THR A 72 20.82 13.82 -6.95
N TYR A 73 21.67 14.47 -6.17
CA TYR A 73 21.64 15.91 -5.92
C TYR A 73 22.99 16.50 -6.25
N LYS A 74 23.03 17.49 -7.15
CA LYS A 74 24.28 18.08 -7.67
C LYS A 74 25.28 17.02 -8.15
N GLY A 75 24.75 15.96 -8.79
CA GLY A 75 25.55 14.86 -9.35
C GLY A 75 25.99 13.78 -8.36
N ALA A 76 25.73 13.93 -7.05
CA ALA A 76 26.05 12.93 -6.04
C ALA A 76 24.81 12.10 -5.64
N PRO A 77 24.94 10.79 -5.41
CA PRO A 77 23.83 9.97 -4.91
C PRO A 77 23.39 10.43 -3.52
N VAL A 78 22.09 10.40 -3.25
CA VAL A 78 21.53 10.86 -1.98
C VAL A 78 20.97 9.69 -1.20
N GLU A 79 21.60 9.38 -0.07
CA GLU A 79 21.08 8.41 0.89
C GLU A 79 19.96 9.00 1.74
N GLY A 80 18.94 8.20 2.05
CA GLY A 80 17.89 8.53 3.00
C GLY A 80 16.89 9.57 2.52
N ALA A 81 16.84 9.88 1.21
CA ALA A 81 15.79 10.72 0.64
C ALA A 81 14.46 9.96 0.56
N ASN A 82 13.38 10.61 0.95
CA ASN A 82 12.03 10.11 0.76
C ASN A 82 11.56 10.44 -0.65
N VAL A 83 11.18 9.41 -1.40
CA VAL A 83 10.61 9.50 -2.76
C VAL A 83 9.14 9.12 -2.68
N VAL A 84 8.25 10.00 -3.14
CA VAL A 84 6.80 9.77 -3.11
C VAL A 84 6.22 9.93 -4.51
N PHE A 85 5.51 8.91 -4.96
CA PHE A 85 4.73 8.93 -6.20
C PHE A 85 3.26 9.15 -5.85
N GLY A 86 2.69 10.29 -6.27
CA GLY A 86 1.31 10.68 -6.01
C GLY A 86 0.55 11.02 -7.28
N ARG A 87 -0.74 10.70 -7.34
CA ARG A 87 -1.64 11.05 -8.46
C ARG A 87 -2.49 12.29 -8.22
N GLY A 88 -2.21 13.06 -7.17
CA GLY A 88 -2.95 14.26 -6.77
C GLY A 88 -3.48 14.19 -5.34
N SER A 89 -4.13 15.24 -4.88
CA SER A 89 -4.49 15.44 -3.48
C SER A 89 -5.55 14.47 -2.91
N ARG A 90 -6.20 13.65 -3.72
CA ARG A 90 -7.20 12.64 -3.29
C ARG A 90 -6.65 11.21 -3.19
N SER A 91 -5.37 11.02 -3.45
CA SER A 91 -4.77 9.70 -3.70
C SER A 91 -4.59 8.82 -2.47
N VAL A 92 -4.68 9.37 -1.26
CA VAL A 92 -4.33 8.65 -0.01
C VAL A 92 -5.31 7.50 0.29
N GLN A 93 -6.53 7.60 -0.20
CA GLN A 93 -7.60 6.65 0.18
C GLN A 93 -7.61 5.34 -0.62
N LEU A 94 -6.91 5.26 -1.77
CA LEU A 94 -7.05 4.14 -2.71
C LEU A 94 -5.72 3.51 -3.16
N GLY A 95 -4.62 3.66 -2.41
CA GLY A 95 -3.33 3.11 -2.81
C GLY A 95 -2.70 3.83 -4.00
N GLU A 96 -3.00 5.10 -4.18
CA GLU A 96 -2.46 5.95 -5.22
C GLU A 96 -1.14 6.63 -4.79
N ILE A 97 -0.68 6.37 -3.58
CA ILE A 97 0.61 6.82 -3.07
C ILE A 97 1.55 5.63 -2.92
N ALA A 98 2.68 5.72 -3.57
CA ALA A 98 3.80 4.84 -3.29
C ALA A 98 4.95 5.64 -2.68
N ILE A 99 5.61 5.05 -1.70
CA ILE A 99 6.67 5.70 -0.93
C ILE A 99 7.88 4.78 -0.90
N SER A 100 9.06 5.38 -0.95
CA SER A 100 10.32 4.69 -0.74
C SER A 100 11.34 5.61 -0.11
N LYS A 101 12.41 5.02 0.44
CA LYS A 101 13.57 5.72 0.94
C LYS A 101 14.80 5.24 0.18
N THR A 102 15.68 6.18 -0.21
CA THR A 102 16.89 5.84 -0.95
C THR A 102 17.94 5.18 -0.05
N ASP A 103 18.69 4.23 -0.60
CA ASP A 103 19.86 3.60 0.03
C ASP A 103 21.12 4.49 -0.06
N SER A 104 22.25 3.95 0.41
CA SER A 104 23.57 4.64 0.37
C SER A 104 24.06 4.98 -1.04
N ASN A 105 23.55 4.32 -2.07
CA ASN A 105 23.87 4.59 -3.47
C ASN A 105 22.81 5.48 -4.15
N GLY A 106 21.88 6.05 -3.39
CA GLY A 106 20.77 6.85 -3.91
C GLY A 106 19.68 6.05 -4.60
N ARG A 107 19.71 4.71 -4.52
CA ARG A 107 18.73 3.83 -5.19
C ARG A 107 17.49 3.62 -4.31
N PHE A 108 16.35 3.43 -4.97
CA PHE A 108 15.08 3.16 -4.29
C PHE A 108 14.28 2.07 -5.01
N GLU A 109 13.44 1.40 -4.23
CA GLU A 109 12.42 0.47 -4.71
C GLU A 109 11.07 0.88 -4.09
N MET A 110 10.07 1.09 -4.95
CA MET A 110 8.80 1.66 -4.52
C MET A 110 7.89 0.63 -3.86
N ILE A 111 7.19 1.08 -2.82
CA ILE A 111 6.16 0.30 -2.11
C ILE A 111 4.87 1.13 -2.09
N SER A 112 3.78 0.56 -2.61
CA SER A 112 2.45 1.15 -2.53
C SER A 112 1.81 0.86 -1.18
N HIS A 113 1.21 1.89 -0.58
CA HIS A 113 0.45 1.81 0.66
C HIS A 113 -1.03 1.98 0.36
N PHE A 114 -1.80 0.95 0.68
CA PHE A 114 -3.25 0.94 0.55
C PHE A 114 -3.89 1.28 1.89
N GLY A 115 -5.07 1.86 1.87
CA GLY A 115 -5.80 2.22 3.07
C GLY A 115 -5.81 1.09 4.11
N GLY A 116 -5.64 1.45 5.39
CA GLY A 116 -5.37 0.50 6.47
C GLY A 116 -3.87 0.22 6.63
N GLN A 117 -3.50 -1.01 6.93
CA GLN A 117 -2.08 -1.42 7.12
C GLN A 117 -1.53 -2.24 5.94
N ALA A 118 -2.27 -2.32 4.84
CA ALA A 118 -1.86 -3.11 3.69
C ALA A 118 -0.81 -2.35 2.86
N SER A 119 0.30 -3.01 2.57
CA SER A 119 1.33 -2.52 1.66
C SER A 119 1.73 -3.60 0.66
N LYS A 120 2.13 -3.20 -0.54
CA LYS A 120 2.53 -4.12 -1.61
C LYS A 120 3.73 -3.55 -2.36
N PRO A 121 4.77 -4.36 -2.64
CA PRO A 121 5.88 -3.93 -3.48
C PRO A 121 5.41 -3.48 -4.85
N GLY A 122 6.05 -2.42 -5.38
CA GLY A 122 5.73 -1.85 -6.68
C GLY A 122 4.67 -0.76 -6.64
N VAL A 123 4.24 -0.32 -7.83
CA VAL A 123 3.32 0.80 -8.04
C VAL A 123 2.22 0.39 -9.03
N ILE A 124 1.01 0.90 -8.85
CA ILE A 124 -0.08 0.72 -9.83
C ILE A 124 0.31 1.45 -11.12
N PRO A 125 0.16 0.83 -12.32
CA PRO A 125 0.47 1.50 -13.59
C PRO A 125 -0.28 2.81 -13.77
N GLY A 126 0.40 3.84 -14.29
CA GLY A 126 -0.18 5.15 -14.56
C GLY A 126 0.81 6.30 -14.43
N GLU A 127 0.30 7.53 -14.55
CA GLU A 127 1.10 8.74 -14.45
C GLU A 127 1.14 9.26 -13.01
N TYR A 128 2.32 9.62 -12.56
CA TYR A 128 2.58 10.10 -11.21
C TYR A 128 3.35 11.42 -11.23
N ARG A 129 3.01 12.27 -10.27
CA ARG A 129 3.87 13.38 -9.86
C ARG A 129 4.77 12.88 -8.74
N VAL A 130 6.05 13.17 -8.86
CA VAL A 130 7.05 12.67 -7.92
C VAL A 130 7.51 13.83 -7.04
N THR A 131 7.56 13.58 -5.74
CA THR A 131 8.22 14.50 -4.80
C THR A 131 9.38 13.79 -4.15
N VAL A 132 10.42 14.57 -3.89
CA VAL A 132 11.63 14.09 -3.20
C VAL A 132 11.96 15.06 -2.08
N SER A 133 12.14 14.53 -0.88
CA SER A 133 12.48 15.31 0.31
C SER A 133 13.49 14.58 1.18
N LYS A 134 14.37 15.31 1.83
CA LYS A 134 15.28 14.78 2.85
C LYS A 134 15.38 15.78 3.99
N TYR A 135 14.73 15.46 5.09
CA TYR A 135 14.74 16.31 6.28
C TYR A 135 15.99 16.07 7.11
N MET A 136 16.65 17.15 7.46
CA MET A 136 17.89 17.17 8.25
C MET A 136 17.77 18.16 9.42
N PRO A 137 18.48 17.93 10.51
CA PRO A 137 18.64 18.96 11.55
C PRO A 137 19.23 20.25 10.98
N PRO A 138 18.98 21.41 11.60
CA PRO A 138 19.66 22.64 11.27
C PRO A 138 21.20 22.49 11.30
N SER A 139 21.91 23.30 10.53
CA SER A 139 23.37 23.22 10.33
C SER A 139 24.21 23.30 11.62
N ASN A 140 23.64 23.82 12.71
CA ASN A 140 24.29 23.93 14.02
C ASN A 140 24.12 22.67 14.90
N MET A 141 23.52 21.59 14.38
CA MET A 141 23.18 20.40 15.14
C MET A 141 23.43 19.13 14.33
N THR A 142 23.99 18.10 14.97
CA THR A 142 24.12 16.77 14.35
C THR A 142 22.83 15.97 14.49
N MET A 143 22.65 14.93 13.64
CA MET A 143 21.49 14.01 13.74
C MET A 143 21.41 13.35 15.13
N ALA A 144 22.55 12.93 15.69
CA ALA A 144 22.60 12.30 17.01
C ALA A 144 22.13 13.24 18.14
N GLN A 145 22.50 14.54 18.04
CA GLN A 145 22.03 15.55 19.00
C GLN A 145 20.52 15.79 18.86
N TYR A 146 20.03 15.85 17.61
CA TYR A 146 18.60 15.98 17.32
C TYR A 146 17.79 14.80 17.88
N GLU A 147 18.22 13.58 17.62
CA GLU A 147 17.54 12.36 18.10
C GLU A 147 17.49 12.29 19.63
N LYS A 148 18.55 12.74 20.30
CA LYS A 148 18.58 12.84 21.77
C LYS A 148 17.51 13.81 22.28
N LEU A 149 17.37 14.97 21.68
CA LEU A 149 16.33 15.94 22.04
C LEU A 149 14.93 15.42 21.71
N ALA A 150 14.74 14.85 20.53
CA ALA A 150 13.47 14.31 20.08
C ALA A 150 12.99 13.15 20.98
N SER A 151 13.89 12.25 21.38
CA SER A 151 13.57 11.14 22.28
C SER A 151 13.24 11.64 23.70
N ALA A 152 13.94 12.64 24.18
CA ALA A 152 13.65 13.24 25.49
C ALA A 152 12.28 13.95 25.48
N ALA A 153 11.98 14.71 24.42
CA ALA A 153 10.69 15.38 24.25
C ALA A 153 9.52 14.38 24.14
N LYS A 154 9.72 13.29 23.39
CA LYS A 154 8.73 12.22 23.28
C LYS A 154 8.44 11.58 24.64
N LYS A 155 9.49 11.23 25.39
CA LYS A 155 9.34 10.63 26.74
C LYS A 155 8.60 11.55 27.73
N ALA A 156 8.92 12.84 27.70
CA ALA A 156 8.22 13.83 28.54
C ALA A 156 6.73 13.92 28.12
N GLY A 157 6.41 13.92 26.84
CA GLY A 157 5.03 13.89 26.36
C GLY A 157 4.24 12.66 26.81
N GLU A 158 4.90 11.48 26.87
CA GLU A 158 4.30 10.23 27.37
C GLU A 158 4.01 10.28 28.89
N THR A 159 4.80 11.03 29.66
CA THR A 159 4.61 11.23 31.13
C THR A 159 3.74 12.43 31.45
N GLY A 160 3.27 13.19 30.45
CA GLY A 160 2.49 14.42 30.65
C GLY A 160 3.33 15.61 31.14
N GLU A 161 4.66 15.52 31.09
CA GLU A 161 5.58 16.59 31.49
C GLU A 161 5.76 17.58 30.34
N MET A 162 5.66 18.87 30.63
CA MET A 162 5.88 19.91 29.63
C MET A 162 7.38 20.12 29.38
N VAL A 163 7.80 19.91 28.14
CA VAL A 163 9.18 20.21 27.73
C VAL A 163 9.33 21.70 27.47
N PRO A 164 10.24 22.39 28.16
CA PRO A 164 10.56 23.79 27.88
C PRO A 164 10.95 24.01 26.43
N ILE A 165 10.60 25.15 25.86
CA ILE A 165 10.80 25.47 24.44
C ILE A 165 12.28 25.36 24.02
N ASP A 166 13.20 25.76 24.90
CA ASP A 166 14.64 25.68 24.71
C ASP A 166 15.20 24.24 24.65
N LYS A 167 14.44 23.27 25.15
CA LYS A 167 14.76 21.84 25.14
C LYS A 167 13.98 21.03 24.12
N GLN A 168 13.12 21.68 23.35
CA GLN A 168 12.40 21.02 22.27
C GLN A 168 13.34 20.87 21.05
N PRO A 169 13.19 19.77 20.27
CA PRO A 169 13.94 19.63 19.04
C PRO A 169 13.52 20.74 18.07
N PRO A 170 14.47 21.43 17.42
CA PRO A 170 14.15 22.43 16.43
C PRO A 170 13.49 21.79 15.21
N PRO A 171 12.76 22.55 14.37
CA PRO A 171 12.17 22.02 13.15
C PRO A 171 13.25 21.50 12.21
N LEU A 172 13.01 20.35 11.60
CA LEU A 172 13.86 19.82 10.54
C LEU A 172 13.77 20.69 9.28
N VAL A 173 14.88 20.82 8.58
CA VAL A 173 14.99 21.58 7.33
C VAL A 173 15.15 20.60 6.18
N ASP A 174 14.44 20.83 5.08
CA ASP A 174 14.65 20.02 3.88
C ASP A 174 16.01 20.38 3.24
N MET A 175 16.76 19.35 2.87
CA MET A 175 18.05 19.48 2.16
C MET A 175 17.87 20.04 0.74
N PHE A 176 16.70 19.79 0.13
CA PHE A 176 16.43 20.16 -1.25
C PHE A 176 15.64 21.46 -1.36
N PRO A 177 15.70 22.14 -2.51
CA PRO A 177 14.81 23.25 -2.80
C PRO A 177 13.33 22.88 -2.63
N PRO A 178 12.50 23.77 -2.04
CA PRO A 178 11.12 23.45 -1.65
C PRO A 178 10.22 22.95 -2.80
N HIS A 179 10.55 23.27 -4.05
CA HIS A 179 9.75 22.83 -5.19
C HIS A 179 9.82 21.32 -5.42
N TYR A 180 10.85 20.60 -4.94
CA TYR A 180 10.90 19.14 -5.05
C TYR A 180 10.01 18.45 -4.00
N ALA A 181 9.79 19.06 -2.85
CA ALA A 181 9.01 18.50 -1.77
C ALA A 181 7.48 18.72 -1.91
N VAL A 182 7.07 19.72 -2.71
CA VAL A 182 5.66 20.12 -2.86
C VAL A 182 5.11 19.56 -4.17
N SER A 183 4.08 18.72 -4.09
CA SER A 183 3.50 18.02 -5.24
C SER A 183 3.05 18.96 -6.36
N GLU A 184 2.42 20.09 -6.02
CA GLU A 184 1.93 21.07 -6.99
C GLU A 184 3.06 21.81 -7.72
N LYS A 185 4.24 21.91 -7.09
CA LYS A 185 5.41 22.64 -7.60
C LYS A 185 6.43 21.71 -8.24
N SER A 186 6.37 20.42 -7.94
CA SER A 186 7.33 19.45 -8.48
C SER A 186 7.16 19.29 -9.99
N ASN A 187 8.27 19.43 -10.70
CA ASN A 187 8.38 19.14 -12.13
C ASN A 187 8.73 17.68 -12.42
N LEU A 188 8.99 16.88 -11.37
CA LEU A 188 9.33 15.47 -11.51
C LEU A 188 8.07 14.65 -11.81
N LYS A 189 8.15 13.85 -12.86
CA LYS A 189 7.05 12.97 -13.30
C LYS A 189 7.57 11.56 -13.52
N ALA A 190 6.71 10.57 -13.29
CA ALA A 190 6.96 9.19 -13.61
C ALA A 190 5.72 8.59 -14.31
N ASN A 191 5.93 7.97 -15.46
CA ASN A 191 4.91 7.20 -16.13
C ASN A 191 5.22 5.71 -15.95
N VAL A 192 4.44 5.06 -15.08
CA VAL A 192 4.61 3.64 -14.75
C VAL A 192 3.80 2.82 -15.73
N THR A 193 4.46 1.98 -16.51
CA THR A 193 3.84 1.14 -17.55
C THR A 193 3.65 -0.31 -17.06
N PRO A 194 2.59 -1.02 -17.50
CA PRO A 194 2.34 -2.40 -17.09
C PRO A 194 3.43 -3.39 -17.52
N ALA A 195 4.11 -3.14 -18.63
CA ALA A 195 4.97 -4.10 -19.32
C ALA A 195 6.43 -3.63 -19.50
N GLY A 196 6.84 -2.51 -18.91
CA GLY A 196 8.17 -1.96 -19.16
C GLY A 196 9.14 -2.11 -17.99
N PRO A 197 10.43 -1.88 -18.21
CA PRO A 197 11.32 -1.59 -17.11
C PRO A 197 10.96 -0.20 -16.56
N ASN A 198 10.36 -0.15 -15.38
CA ASN A 198 10.03 1.10 -14.69
C ASN A 198 11.22 1.51 -13.81
N ASN A 199 12.27 2.03 -14.43
CA ASN A 199 13.45 2.52 -13.77
C ASN A 199 13.60 4.03 -14.02
N PHE A 200 13.58 4.83 -12.95
CA PHE A 200 13.56 6.28 -13.02
C PHE A 200 14.84 6.89 -12.42
N LYS A 201 15.36 7.93 -13.06
CA LYS A 201 16.49 8.70 -12.53
C LYS A 201 16.04 10.14 -12.28
N PHE A 202 16.16 10.57 -11.05
CA PHE A 202 15.84 11.93 -10.62
C PHE A 202 17.11 12.68 -10.26
N ALA A 203 17.54 13.57 -11.14
CA ALA A 203 18.64 14.48 -10.88
C ALA A 203 18.07 15.79 -10.33
N LEU A 204 18.45 16.14 -9.11
CA LEU A 204 18.08 17.35 -8.40
C LEU A 204 19.26 18.34 -8.42
N ASP A 205 18.97 19.63 -8.59
CA ASP A 205 19.96 20.72 -8.71
C ASP A 205 19.98 21.61 -7.45
#